data_2249e344f624d08d31bfeded4d1e59e1
#
_entry.id   2249e344f624d08d31bfeded4d1e59e1
#
_cell.length_a   1.000
_cell.length_b   1.000
_cell.length_c   1.000
_cell.angle_alpha   90.00
_cell.angle_beta   90.00
_cell.angle_gamma   90.00
#
_symmetry.space_group_name_H-M   'P 1'
#
loop_
_entity.id
_entity.type
_entity.pdbx_description
1 polymer ?
#
loop_
_entity_poly.entity_id
_entity_poly.type
_entity_poly.pdbx_seq_one_letter_code
_entity_poly.pdbx_strand_id
1 'polypeptide(L)'
;MARDKSRMWLMIAAFVAVVWWTMPMGVLAANGDPPAAAAERPAAPTVDIRQMFKDGGAIGYVIVALSLVMLALVFEHVLTIRRGTLIPRGMPDDIQRLIQAGQFKVAEERCQASSSLLGYLLGAGLTEIELGYSAVEKAMEDAAAEQSARLMRKIEYLSIISVVAPMLGLMGTVWGMILAFMEFERKANPQVSELAPGIYKALVTTLFGLIVAIPAISAFGFFRNRIDELIAQTALTAEHVFADYKHSILLR
;
A
#
# COMPACT_ATOMS: atom_id res chain seq x y z
N MET A 1 -18.99 -7.86 -6.60
CA MET A 1 -17.95 -7.66 -7.62
C MET A 1 -17.84 -6.21 -8.09
N ALA A 2 -18.92 -5.46 -8.32
CA ALA A 2 -18.91 -4.05 -8.72
C ALA A 2 -18.48 -3.11 -7.58
N ARG A 3 -18.86 -3.39 -6.33
CA ARG A 3 -18.62 -2.55 -5.14
C ARG A 3 -17.14 -2.49 -4.71
N ASP A 4 -16.35 -3.49 -5.07
CA ASP A 4 -14.91 -3.57 -4.72
C ASP A 4 -14.05 -2.80 -5.73
N LYS A 5 -14.42 -2.84 -7.00
CA LYS A 5 -13.80 -1.99 -8.04
C LYS A 5 -14.09 -0.50 -7.78
N SER A 6 -15.30 -0.15 -7.35
CA SER A 6 -15.66 1.25 -7.07
C SER A 6 -14.89 1.82 -5.88
N ARG A 7 -14.63 1.03 -4.83
CA ARG A 7 -13.81 1.45 -3.68
C ARG A 7 -12.34 1.61 -4.06
N MET A 8 -11.80 0.74 -4.88
CA MET A 8 -10.44 0.87 -5.41
C MET A 8 -10.30 2.13 -6.29
N TRP A 9 -11.26 2.37 -7.20
CA TRP A 9 -11.29 3.57 -8.02
C TRP A 9 -11.53 4.84 -7.19
N LEU A 10 -12.35 4.78 -6.14
CA LEU A 10 -12.53 5.89 -5.20
C LEU A 10 -11.25 6.20 -4.42
N MET A 11 -10.47 5.20 -4.02
CA MET A 11 -9.19 5.43 -3.34
C MET A 11 -8.12 5.96 -4.29
N ILE A 12 -8.06 5.45 -5.53
CA ILE A 12 -7.18 6.01 -6.56
C ILE A 12 -7.64 7.43 -6.93
N ALA A 13 -8.93 7.67 -7.06
CA ALA A 13 -9.49 8.99 -7.33
C ALA A 13 -9.30 9.95 -6.13
N ALA A 14 -9.47 9.48 -4.89
CA ALA A 14 -9.17 10.26 -3.70
C ALA A 14 -7.67 10.56 -3.59
N PHE A 15 -6.81 9.62 -3.95
CA PHE A 15 -5.37 9.81 -4.02
C PHE A 15 -5.00 10.84 -5.10
N VAL A 16 -5.53 10.68 -6.30
CA VAL A 16 -5.35 11.66 -7.39
C VAL A 16 -5.95 13.01 -7.01
N ALA A 17 -7.11 13.03 -6.33
CA ALA A 17 -7.74 14.26 -5.85
C ALA A 17 -6.93 14.93 -4.73
N VAL A 18 -6.33 14.18 -3.80
CA VAL A 18 -5.44 14.72 -2.76
C VAL A 18 -4.17 15.27 -3.40
N VAL A 19 -3.57 14.56 -4.36
CA VAL A 19 -2.42 15.06 -5.13
C VAL A 19 -2.81 16.28 -5.98
N TRP A 20 -4.02 16.30 -6.51
CA TRP A 20 -4.55 17.46 -7.29
C TRP A 20 -4.96 18.61 -6.38
N TRP A 21 -5.46 18.34 -5.17
CA TRP A 21 -5.83 19.37 -4.18
C TRP A 21 -4.59 20.01 -3.53
N THR A 22 -3.49 19.27 -3.40
CA THR A 22 -2.22 19.83 -2.92
C THR A 22 -1.43 20.57 -3.99
N MET A 23 -1.83 20.48 -5.28
CA MET A 23 -1.36 21.42 -6.29
C MET A 23 -2.00 22.77 -6.03
N PRO A 24 -1.22 23.86 -5.89
CA PRO A 24 -1.79 25.18 -5.72
C PRO A 24 -2.65 25.50 -6.94
N MET A 25 -3.96 25.42 -6.80
CA MET A 25 -4.90 25.94 -7.77
C MET A 25 -4.55 27.42 -7.93
N GLY A 26 -4.09 27.78 -9.11
CA GLY A 26 -3.93 29.17 -9.48
C GLY A 26 -5.20 29.92 -9.12
N VAL A 27 -5.04 30.92 -8.27
CA VAL A 27 -6.11 31.85 -7.88
C VAL A 27 -6.84 32.27 -9.15
N LEU A 28 -8.10 31.84 -9.29
CA LEU A 28 -9.01 32.39 -10.29
C LEU A 28 -9.07 33.89 -10.04
N ALA A 29 -8.50 34.65 -10.94
CA ALA A 29 -8.54 36.10 -10.93
C ALA A 29 -10.01 36.55 -10.96
N ALA A 30 -10.47 37.08 -9.83
CA ALA A 30 -11.69 37.88 -9.83
C ALA A 30 -11.42 39.14 -10.66
N ASN A 31 -12.12 39.28 -11.79
CA ASN A 31 -12.18 40.51 -12.57
C ASN A 31 -12.86 41.58 -11.72
N GLY A 32 -12.08 42.46 -11.17
CA GLY A 32 -12.51 43.72 -10.56
C GLY A 32 -11.57 44.81 -11.06
N ASP A 33 -12.14 45.89 -11.57
CA ASP A 33 -11.43 47.00 -12.17
C ASP A 33 -10.31 47.59 -11.33
N PRO A 34 -9.18 48.05 -11.91
CA PRO A 34 -8.04 48.52 -11.16
C PRO A 34 -8.22 49.95 -10.66
N PRO A 35 -8.01 50.25 -9.36
CA PRO A 35 -7.72 51.62 -8.94
C PRO A 35 -6.28 51.96 -9.32
N ALA A 36 -6.11 53.12 -9.94
CA ALA A 36 -4.83 53.71 -10.33
C ALA A 36 -3.87 53.85 -9.15
N ALA A 37 -2.60 53.54 -9.40
CA ALA A 37 -1.45 53.56 -8.53
C ALA A 37 -1.07 52.16 -7.94
N ALA A 38 -0.71 51.23 -8.84
CA ALA A 38 0.01 50.01 -8.46
C ALA A 38 1.49 50.24 -8.69
N ALA A 39 2.21 50.51 -7.61
CA ALA A 39 3.63 50.16 -7.53
C ALA A 39 3.76 48.67 -7.93
N GLU A 40 4.71 48.33 -8.80
CA GLU A 40 4.97 46.99 -9.32
C GLU A 40 4.94 45.97 -8.17
N ARG A 41 3.84 45.27 -8.04
CA ARG A 41 3.80 44.06 -7.19
C ARG A 41 4.72 43.05 -7.88
N PRO A 42 5.76 42.54 -7.20
CA PRO A 42 6.54 41.46 -7.75
C PRO A 42 5.59 40.33 -8.14
N ALA A 43 5.72 39.83 -9.37
CA ALA A 43 4.90 38.72 -9.88
C ALA A 43 4.86 37.61 -8.84
N ALA A 44 3.66 37.10 -8.55
CA ALA A 44 3.51 35.99 -7.61
C ALA A 44 4.48 34.86 -8.01
N PRO A 45 5.25 34.31 -7.07
CA PRO A 45 6.24 33.29 -7.37
C PRO A 45 5.53 32.09 -8.02
N THR A 46 5.76 31.90 -9.31
CA THR A 46 5.28 30.70 -10.02
C THR A 46 6.08 29.52 -9.51
N VAL A 47 5.41 28.56 -8.86
CA VAL A 47 6.05 27.35 -8.36
C VAL A 47 6.40 26.47 -9.56
N ASP A 48 7.65 26.49 -9.98
CA ASP A 48 8.14 25.63 -11.06
C ASP A 48 8.53 24.27 -10.47
N ILE A 49 7.70 23.27 -10.78
CA ILE A 49 7.88 21.87 -10.30
C ILE A 49 9.26 21.33 -10.71
N ARG A 50 9.75 21.67 -11.90
CA ARG A 50 11.08 21.23 -12.35
C ARG A 50 12.20 21.82 -11.48
N GLN A 51 12.02 23.05 -11.04
CA GLN A 51 12.96 23.73 -10.16
C GLN A 51 12.95 23.13 -8.76
N MET A 52 11.75 22.77 -8.24
CA MET A 52 11.62 22.05 -6.98
C MET A 52 12.36 20.70 -6.97
N PHE A 53 12.33 19.94 -8.08
CA PHE A 53 13.11 18.69 -8.19
C PHE A 53 14.61 18.93 -8.16
N LYS A 54 15.10 19.99 -8.78
CA LYS A 54 16.53 20.36 -8.74
C LYS A 54 16.94 20.87 -7.35
N ASP A 55 16.04 21.59 -6.69
CA ASP A 55 16.28 22.17 -5.37
C ASP A 55 16.30 21.13 -4.25
N GLY A 56 15.62 19.99 -4.44
CA GLY A 56 15.67 18.86 -3.52
C GLY A 56 17.04 18.17 -3.37
N GLY A 57 18.00 18.46 -4.27
CA GLY A 57 19.36 17.92 -4.22
C GLY A 57 19.41 16.40 -4.21
N ALA A 58 20.48 15.81 -3.67
CA ALA A 58 20.67 14.35 -3.61
C ALA A 58 19.55 13.64 -2.83
N ILE A 59 19.06 14.23 -1.74
CA ILE A 59 17.99 13.67 -0.90
C ILE A 59 16.66 13.65 -1.67
N GLY A 60 16.37 14.69 -2.44
CA GLY A 60 15.20 14.73 -3.31
C GLY A 60 15.16 13.58 -4.32
N TYR A 61 16.30 13.26 -4.95
CA TYR A 61 16.38 12.11 -5.87
C TYR A 61 16.15 10.77 -5.17
N VAL A 62 16.64 10.60 -3.94
CA VAL A 62 16.36 9.38 -3.14
C VAL A 62 14.87 9.25 -2.84
N ILE A 63 14.19 10.34 -2.48
CA ILE A 63 12.74 10.34 -2.22
C ILE A 63 11.96 10.00 -3.49
N VAL A 64 12.38 10.52 -4.65
CA VAL A 64 11.76 10.19 -5.94
C VAL A 64 11.93 8.70 -6.27
N ALA A 65 13.14 8.15 -6.10
CA ALA A 65 13.38 6.73 -6.29
C ALA A 65 12.50 5.88 -5.36
N LEU A 66 12.35 6.28 -4.10
CA LEU A 66 11.48 5.63 -3.13
C LEU A 66 10.00 5.70 -3.54
N SER A 67 9.56 6.82 -4.13
CA SER A 67 8.22 6.97 -4.70
C SER A 67 7.96 6.00 -5.84
N LEU A 68 8.92 5.79 -6.74
CA LEU A 68 8.80 4.81 -7.82
C LEU A 68 8.71 3.38 -7.30
N VAL A 69 9.52 3.03 -6.28
CA VAL A 69 9.44 1.73 -5.62
C VAL A 69 8.07 1.54 -4.96
N MET A 70 7.56 2.56 -4.25
CA MET A 70 6.23 2.53 -3.63
C MET A 70 5.13 2.27 -4.66
N LEU A 71 5.15 2.98 -5.79
CA LEU A 71 4.18 2.80 -6.87
C LEU A 71 4.24 1.38 -7.48
N ALA A 72 5.45 0.85 -7.69
CA ALA A 72 5.64 -0.51 -8.20
C ALA A 72 5.07 -1.55 -7.23
N LEU A 73 5.34 -1.41 -5.91
CA LEU A 73 4.80 -2.30 -4.87
C LEU A 73 3.27 -2.21 -4.79
N VAL A 74 2.69 -1.01 -4.83
CA VAL A 74 1.24 -0.84 -4.83
C VAL A 74 0.62 -1.55 -6.04
N PHE A 75 1.20 -1.39 -7.22
CA PHE A 75 0.71 -2.03 -8.44
C PHE A 75 0.80 -3.56 -8.36
N GLU A 76 1.93 -4.11 -7.90
CA GLU A 76 2.12 -5.54 -7.67
C GLU A 76 1.07 -6.09 -6.70
N HIS A 77 0.84 -5.41 -5.57
CA HIS A 77 -0.10 -5.87 -4.55
C HIS A 77 -1.56 -5.79 -5.03
N VAL A 78 -1.92 -4.76 -5.81
CA VAL A 78 -3.25 -4.70 -6.47
C VAL A 78 -3.47 -5.91 -7.38
N LEU A 79 -2.45 -6.39 -8.07
CA LEU A 79 -2.56 -7.56 -8.95
C LEU A 79 -2.61 -8.88 -8.17
N THR A 80 -1.83 -9.00 -7.11
CA THR A 80 -1.63 -10.24 -6.35
C THR A 80 -2.73 -10.47 -5.31
N ILE A 81 -3.16 -9.42 -4.57
CA ILE A 81 -4.14 -9.53 -3.48
C ILE A 81 -5.57 -9.37 -4.04
N ARG A 82 -5.95 -10.28 -4.93
CA ARG A 82 -7.30 -10.32 -5.53
C ARG A 82 -8.03 -11.58 -5.10
N ARG A 83 -9.35 -11.45 -4.85
CA ARG A 83 -10.22 -12.58 -4.50
C ARG A 83 -10.15 -13.72 -5.51
N GLY A 84 -10.11 -13.40 -6.82
CA GLY A 84 -10.08 -14.41 -7.87
C GLY A 84 -8.80 -15.25 -7.91
N THR A 85 -7.68 -14.73 -7.42
CA THR A 85 -6.40 -15.44 -7.32
C THR A 85 -6.35 -16.30 -6.05
N LEU A 86 -6.91 -15.81 -4.95
CA LEU A 86 -6.84 -16.48 -3.65
C LEU A 86 -7.95 -17.51 -3.45
N ILE A 87 -9.14 -17.27 -3.99
CA ILE A 87 -10.33 -18.14 -3.90
C ILE A 87 -10.86 -18.39 -5.32
N PRO A 88 -10.36 -19.41 -6.04
CA PRO A 88 -10.83 -19.76 -7.38
C PRO A 88 -12.30 -20.19 -7.35
N ARG A 89 -13.09 -19.74 -8.35
CA ARG A 89 -14.49 -20.12 -8.48
C ARG A 89 -14.60 -21.59 -8.87
N GLY A 90 -15.54 -22.31 -8.23
CA GLY A 90 -15.83 -23.71 -8.48
C GLY A 90 -14.92 -24.70 -7.74
N MET A 91 -13.75 -24.28 -7.26
CA MET A 91 -12.86 -25.16 -6.50
C MET A 91 -13.50 -25.68 -5.20
N PRO A 92 -14.23 -24.89 -4.40
CA PRO A 92 -14.91 -25.41 -3.21
C PRO A 92 -15.85 -26.55 -3.52
N ASP A 93 -16.70 -26.38 -4.53
CA ASP A 93 -17.71 -27.37 -4.93
C ASP A 93 -17.07 -28.66 -5.47
N ASP A 94 -15.98 -28.54 -6.22
CA ASP A 94 -15.25 -29.70 -6.77
C ASP A 94 -14.58 -30.51 -5.65
N ILE A 95 -13.91 -29.85 -4.71
CA ILE A 95 -13.26 -30.52 -3.59
C ILE A 95 -14.30 -31.13 -2.63
N GLN A 96 -15.39 -30.45 -2.36
CA GLN A 96 -16.50 -30.97 -1.54
C GLN A 96 -17.05 -32.28 -2.11
N ARG A 97 -17.29 -32.34 -3.45
CA ARG A 97 -17.75 -33.57 -4.12
C ARG A 97 -16.75 -34.73 -3.99
N LEU A 98 -15.43 -34.44 -4.13
CA LEU A 98 -14.38 -35.45 -3.98
C LEU A 98 -14.31 -35.99 -2.54
N ILE A 99 -14.49 -35.14 -1.54
CA ILE A 99 -14.55 -35.53 -0.11
C ILE A 99 -15.74 -36.41 0.13
N GLN A 100 -16.94 -36.04 -0.38
CA GLN A 100 -18.17 -36.84 -0.26
C GLN A 100 -18.07 -38.20 -0.94
N ALA A 101 -17.31 -38.27 -2.06
CA ALA A 101 -17.02 -39.52 -2.76
C ALA A 101 -15.94 -40.39 -2.10
N GLY A 102 -15.31 -39.92 -0.99
CA GLY A 102 -14.20 -40.59 -0.33
C GLY A 102 -12.88 -40.58 -1.08
N GLN A 103 -12.79 -39.74 -2.11
CA GLN A 103 -11.58 -39.63 -2.98
C GLN A 103 -10.57 -38.61 -2.43
N PHE A 104 -10.10 -38.79 -1.20
CA PHE A 104 -9.25 -37.83 -0.50
C PHE A 104 -7.93 -37.54 -1.22
N LYS A 105 -7.26 -38.59 -1.78
CA LYS A 105 -6.00 -38.41 -2.52
C LYS A 105 -6.16 -37.55 -3.77
N VAL A 106 -7.25 -37.74 -4.50
CA VAL A 106 -7.53 -36.94 -5.70
C VAL A 106 -7.85 -35.47 -5.31
N ALA A 107 -8.58 -35.28 -4.20
CA ALA A 107 -8.85 -33.95 -3.66
C ALA A 107 -7.56 -33.24 -3.24
N GLU A 108 -6.64 -33.93 -2.57
CA GLU A 108 -5.34 -33.42 -2.16
C GLU A 108 -4.46 -33.01 -3.37
N GLU A 109 -4.33 -33.86 -4.37
CA GLU A 109 -3.61 -33.58 -5.61
C GLU A 109 -4.18 -32.34 -6.32
N ARG A 110 -5.52 -32.19 -6.31
CA ARG A 110 -6.21 -31.04 -6.89
C ARG A 110 -5.90 -29.74 -6.11
N CYS A 111 -5.83 -29.82 -4.79
CA CYS A 111 -5.45 -28.71 -3.93
C CYS A 111 -3.99 -28.30 -4.16
N GLN A 112 -3.07 -29.26 -4.23
CA GLN A 112 -1.64 -29.03 -4.47
C GLN A 112 -1.36 -28.45 -5.86
N ALA A 113 -2.13 -28.84 -6.87
CA ALA A 113 -2.02 -28.27 -8.21
C ALA A 113 -2.47 -26.80 -8.30
N SER A 114 -3.21 -26.32 -7.29
CA SER A 114 -3.71 -24.95 -7.23
C SER A 114 -2.79 -24.07 -6.37
N SER A 115 -2.22 -23.03 -6.97
CA SER A 115 -1.42 -22.02 -6.25
C SER A 115 -2.30 -21.02 -5.46
N SER A 116 -3.53 -21.40 -5.11
CA SER A 116 -4.48 -20.52 -4.41
C SER A 116 -4.40 -20.68 -2.88
N LEU A 117 -4.80 -19.63 -2.16
CA LEU A 117 -4.91 -19.68 -0.70
C LEU A 117 -5.87 -20.78 -0.24
N LEU A 118 -7.03 -20.89 -0.90
CA LEU A 118 -8.01 -21.93 -0.58
C LEU A 118 -7.45 -23.34 -0.80
N GLY A 119 -6.72 -23.57 -1.91
CA GLY A 119 -6.05 -24.84 -2.16
C GLY A 119 -5.05 -25.21 -1.09
N TYR A 120 -4.29 -24.24 -0.60
CA TYR A 120 -3.34 -24.45 0.49
C TYR A 120 -4.04 -24.86 1.81
N LEU A 121 -5.13 -24.17 2.19
CA LEU A 121 -5.87 -24.48 3.41
C LEU A 121 -6.55 -25.87 3.32
N LEU A 122 -7.23 -26.14 2.20
CA LEU A 122 -7.89 -27.42 2.00
C LEU A 122 -6.89 -28.58 1.92
N GLY A 123 -5.73 -28.37 1.27
CA GLY A 123 -4.65 -29.35 1.22
C GLY A 123 -4.12 -29.70 2.60
N ALA A 124 -3.85 -28.69 3.45
CA ALA A 124 -3.43 -28.90 4.83
C ALA A 124 -4.45 -29.71 5.65
N GLY A 125 -5.75 -29.38 5.50
CA GLY A 125 -6.82 -30.14 6.15
C GLY A 125 -6.93 -31.59 5.65
N LEU A 126 -6.79 -31.80 4.34
CA LEU A 126 -6.87 -33.14 3.72
C LEU A 126 -5.73 -34.06 4.18
N THR A 127 -4.54 -33.51 4.40
CA THR A 127 -3.38 -34.29 4.91
C THR A 127 -3.66 -34.89 6.29
N GLU A 128 -4.44 -34.21 7.13
CA GLU A 128 -4.76 -34.63 8.50
C GLU A 128 -6.12 -35.36 8.62
N ILE A 129 -6.74 -35.72 7.48
CA ILE A 129 -8.12 -36.21 7.48
C ILE A 129 -8.27 -37.57 8.23
N GLU A 130 -7.23 -38.42 8.23
CA GLU A 130 -7.21 -39.71 8.94
C GLU A 130 -7.20 -39.57 10.46
N LEU A 131 -6.70 -38.43 10.98
CA LEU A 131 -6.63 -38.13 12.41
C LEU A 131 -7.94 -37.57 12.99
N GLY A 132 -8.92 -37.33 12.11
CA GLY A 132 -10.25 -36.85 12.49
C GLY A 132 -10.43 -35.34 12.33
N TYR A 133 -11.68 -34.88 12.49
CA TYR A 133 -12.06 -33.51 12.17
C TYR A 133 -11.31 -32.45 12.99
N SER A 134 -11.01 -32.70 14.25
CA SER A 134 -10.27 -31.75 15.10
C SER A 134 -8.86 -31.50 14.57
N ALA A 135 -8.19 -32.52 14.02
CA ALA A 135 -6.89 -32.38 13.39
C ALA A 135 -6.99 -31.58 12.07
N VAL A 136 -8.01 -31.84 11.26
CA VAL A 136 -8.31 -31.10 10.03
C VAL A 136 -8.52 -29.60 10.33
N GLU A 137 -9.38 -29.29 11.30
CA GLU A 137 -9.65 -27.90 11.72
C GLU A 137 -8.37 -27.20 12.19
N LYS A 138 -7.58 -27.87 13.03
CA LYS A 138 -6.32 -27.32 13.51
C LYS A 138 -5.31 -27.09 12.40
N ALA A 139 -5.17 -28.03 11.46
CA ALA A 139 -4.26 -27.88 10.32
C ALA A 139 -4.67 -26.70 9.40
N MET A 140 -5.96 -26.52 9.18
CA MET A 140 -6.48 -25.38 8.39
C MET A 140 -6.25 -24.03 9.11
N GLU A 141 -6.42 -23.96 10.44
CA GLU A 141 -6.12 -22.75 11.22
C GLU A 141 -4.64 -22.39 11.14
N ASP A 142 -3.75 -23.36 11.34
CA ASP A 142 -2.30 -23.16 11.29
C ASP A 142 -1.86 -22.74 9.87
N ALA A 143 -2.41 -23.35 8.83
CA ALA A 143 -2.19 -22.98 7.44
C ALA A 143 -2.69 -21.56 7.14
N ALA A 144 -3.86 -21.17 7.66
CA ALA A 144 -4.39 -19.82 7.50
C ALA A 144 -3.49 -18.77 8.18
N ALA A 145 -3.02 -19.07 9.40
CA ALA A 145 -2.10 -18.19 10.14
C ALA A 145 -0.76 -18.02 9.40
N GLU A 146 -0.19 -19.11 8.87
CA GLU A 146 1.05 -19.07 8.08
C GLU A 146 0.89 -18.21 6.83
N GLN A 147 -0.17 -18.41 6.05
CA GLN A 147 -0.41 -17.65 4.83
C GLN A 147 -0.73 -16.19 5.11
N SER A 148 -1.44 -15.91 6.21
CA SER A 148 -1.66 -14.53 6.68
C SER A 148 -0.32 -13.84 6.96
N ALA A 149 0.54 -14.46 7.74
CA ALA A 149 1.86 -13.94 8.06
C ALA A 149 2.73 -13.74 6.78
N ARG A 150 2.63 -14.66 5.83
CA ARG A 150 3.34 -14.56 4.55
C ARG A 150 2.87 -13.38 3.70
N LEU A 151 1.56 -13.15 3.63
CA LEU A 151 0.99 -12.01 2.90
C LEU A 151 1.29 -10.68 3.59
N MET A 152 1.22 -10.65 4.95
CA MET A 152 1.54 -9.46 5.73
C MET A 152 2.99 -9.01 5.53
N ARG A 153 3.95 -9.96 5.54
CA ARG A 153 5.37 -9.64 5.25
C ARG A 153 5.57 -8.97 3.88
N LYS A 154 4.76 -9.31 2.88
CA LYS A 154 4.87 -8.68 1.56
C LYS A 154 4.48 -7.20 1.56
N ILE A 155 3.44 -6.84 2.28
CA ILE A 155 2.97 -5.45 2.35
C ILE A 155 3.76 -4.59 3.35
N GLU A 156 4.57 -5.19 4.21
CA GLU A 156 5.34 -4.48 5.24
C GLU A 156 6.31 -3.45 4.65
N TYR A 157 6.82 -3.70 3.44
CA TYR A 157 7.65 -2.73 2.73
C TYR A 157 6.95 -1.37 2.51
N LEU A 158 5.62 -1.34 2.32
CA LEU A 158 4.86 -0.09 2.24
C LEU A 158 4.84 0.65 3.58
N SER A 159 4.75 -0.09 4.69
CA SER A 159 4.86 0.47 6.04
C SER A 159 6.24 1.09 6.28
N ILE A 160 7.31 0.39 5.88
CA ILE A 160 8.68 0.90 5.98
C ILE A 160 8.84 2.20 5.18
N ILE A 161 8.36 2.24 3.94
CA ILE A 161 8.42 3.44 3.10
C ILE A 161 7.67 4.60 3.76
N SER A 162 6.51 4.35 4.37
CA SER A 162 5.72 5.40 5.03
C SER A 162 6.43 6.06 6.21
N VAL A 163 7.33 5.35 6.87
CA VAL A 163 8.14 5.86 7.98
C VAL A 163 9.44 6.49 7.48
N VAL A 164 10.11 5.84 6.52
CA VAL A 164 11.43 6.29 6.02
C VAL A 164 11.31 7.56 5.18
N ALA A 165 10.24 7.70 4.38
CA ALA A 165 10.10 8.86 3.51
C ALA A 165 10.06 10.22 4.25
N PRO A 166 9.29 10.40 5.34
CA PRO A 166 9.33 11.62 6.14
C PRO A 166 10.67 11.83 6.84
N MET A 167 11.33 10.75 7.29
CA MET A 167 12.65 10.83 7.91
C MET A 167 13.71 11.35 6.92
N LEU A 168 13.65 10.89 5.67
CA LEU A 168 14.49 11.42 4.59
C LEU A 168 14.17 12.90 4.30
N GLY A 169 12.89 13.27 4.32
CA GLY A 169 12.47 14.67 4.20
C GLY A 169 13.06 15.54 5.32
N LEU A 170 12.98 15.08 6.56
CA LEU A 170 13.57 15.76 7.72
C LEU A 170 15.10 15.84 7.61
N MET A 171 15.76 14.78 7.19
CA MET A 171 17.20 14.79 6.93
C MET A 171 17.56 15.85 5.87
N GLY A 172 16.70 16.03 4.86
CA GLY A 172 16.85 17.08 3.85
C GLY A 172 16.76 18.48 4.43
N THR A 173 15.87 18.71 5.42
CA THR A 173 15.81 20.02 6.09
C THR A 173 17.07 20.32 6.89
N VAL A 174 17.53 19.35 7.68
CA VAL A 174 18.74 19.51 8.48
C VAL A 174 19.94 19.80 7.58
N TRP A 175 20.12 19.02 6.51
CA TRP A 175 21.20 19.20 5.56
C TRP A 175 21.12 20.55 4.83
N GLY A 176 19.93 20.94 4.37
CA GLY A 176 19.72 22.24 3.71
C GLY A 176 20.03 23.43 4.61
N MET A 177 19.66 23.35 5.89
CA MET A 177 19.98 24.37 6.88
C MET A 177 21.48 24.45 7.18
N ILE A 178 22.17 23.31 7.32
CA ILE A 178 23.63 23.27 7.50
C ILE A 178 24.32 24.01 6.35
N LEU A 179 23.96 23.70 5.10
CA LEU A 179 24.56 24.35 3.93
C LEU A 179 24.26 25.85 3.90
N ALA A 180 23.04 26.27 4.26
CA ALA A 180 22.66 27.68 4.31
C ALA A 180 23.50 28.44 5.34
N PHE A 181 23.70 27.90 6.53
CA PHE A 181 24.52 28.53 7.56
C PHE A 181 26.03 28.52 7.21
N MET A 182 26.54 27.47 6.59
CA MET A 182 27.93 27.45 6.10
C MET A 182 28.18 28.52 5.03
N GLU A 183 27.21 28.78 4.17
CA GLU A 183 27.34 29.84 3.15
C GLU A 183 27.24 31.24 3.77
N PHE A 184 26.37 31.40 4.76
CA PHE A 184 26.21 32.61 5.53
C PHE A 184 27.48 32.97 6.30
N GLU A 185 28.14 32.01 6.95
CA GLU A 185 29.40 32.20 7.71
C GLU A 185 30.57 32.65 6.83
N ARG A 186 30.61 32.21 5.58
CA ARG A 186 31.71 32.54 4.65
C ARG A 186 31.71 33.98 4.17
N LYS A 187 30.65 34.74 4.38
CA LYS A 187 30.51 36.11 3.90
C LYS A 187 30.90 37.13 4.96
N ALA A 188 31.66 38.14 4.56
CA ALA A 188 32.11 39.20 5.46
C ALA A 188 30.98 40.14 5.94
N ASN A 189 29.87 40.25 5.17
CA ASN A 189 28.69 41.04 5.51
C ASN A 189 27.41 40.29 5.07
N PRO A 190 27.03 39.23 5.80
CA PRO A 190 25.95 38.36 5.39
C PRO A 190 24.57 39.03 5.56
N GLN A 191 23.70 38.85 4.56
CA GLN A 191 22.32 39.32 4.61
C GLN A 191 21.35 38.15 4.93
N VAL A 192 20.32 38.39 5.75
CA VAL A 192 19.35 37.37 6.10
C VAL A 192 18.60 36.78 4.88
N SER A 193 18.45 37.58 3.83
CA SER A 193 17.86 37.14 2.55
C SER A 193 18.64 36.01 1.87
N GLU A 194 19.90 35.83 2.19
CA GLU A 194 20.77 34.77 1.63
C GLU A 194 20.52 33.39 2.24
N LEU A 195 19.87 33.34 3.41
CA LEU A 195 19.39 32.09 4.02
C LEU A 195 18.13 31.54 3.33
N ALA A 196 17.35 32.41 2.69
CA ALA A 196 16.05 32.03 2.12
C ALA A 196 16.12 30.86 1.12
N PRO A 197 17.09 30.76 0.19
CA PRO A 197 17.20 29.63 -0.73
C PRO A 197 17.47 28.30 -0.01
N GLY A 198 18.28 28.28 1.04
CA GLY A 198 18.57 27.09 1.82
C GLY A 198 17.35 26.61 2.62
N ILE A 199 16.63 27.56 3.24
CA ILE A 199 15.38 27.27 3.94
C ILE A 199 14.33 26.72 2.97
N TYR A 200 14.17 27.34 1.80
CA TYR A 200 13.24 26.88 0.77
C TYR A 200 13.55 25.43 0.34
N LYS A 201 14.80 25.12 0.01
CA LYS A 201 15.23 23.76 -0.35
C LYS A 201 14.92 22.76 0.75
N ALA A 202 15.17 23.13 2.00
CA ALA A 202 14.87 22.32 3.15
C ALA A 202 13.36 21.98 3.24
N LEU A 203 12.49 22.98 3.11
CA LEU A 203 11.03 22.78 3.16
C LEU A 203 10.52 21.90 2.01
N VAL A 204 11.09 22.05 0.81
CA VAL A 204 10.73 21.26 -0.37
C VAL A 204 11.01 19.76 -0.14
N THR A 205 12.15 19.40 0.46
CA THR A 205 12.47 17.99 0.73
C THR A 205 11.49 17.35 1.72
N THR A 206 11.07 18.09 2.74
CA THR A 206 10.06 17.60 3.70
C THR A 206 8.70 17.40 3.03
N LEU A 207 8.29 18.35 2.18
CA LEU A 207 7.05 18.22 1.41
C LEU A 207 7.07 16.95 0.54
N PHE A 208 8.17 16.68 -0.17
CA PHE A 208 8.31 15.45 -0.97
C PHE A 208 8.24 14.19 -0.11
N GLY A 209 8.89 14.19 1.06
CA GLY A 209 8.81 13.07 2.00
C GLY A 209 7.37 12.76 2.43
N LEU A 210 6.57 13.78 2.75
CA LEU A 210 5.17 13.63 3.13
C LEU A 210 4.27 13.19 1.96
N ILE A 211 4.50 13.72 0.75
CA ILE A 211 3.76 13.32 -0.46
C ILE A 211 3.93 11.82 -0.74
N VAL A 212 5.08 11.23 -0.41
CA VAL A 212 5.31 9.78 -0.55
C VAL A 212 4.74 9.01 0.63
N ALA A 213 4.90 9.50 1.85
CA ALA A 213 4.52 8.79 3.07
C ALA A 213 3.01 8.59 3.21
N ILE A 214 2.21 9.63 2.92
CA ILE A 214 0.75 9.58 3.09
C ILE A 214 0.10 8.49 2.23
N PRO A 215 0.41 8.39 0.91
CA PRO A 215 -0.08 7.29 0.10
C PRO A 215 0.42 5.92 0.52
N ALA A 216 1.69 5.83 0.93
CA ALA A 216 2.29 4.57 1.35
C ALA A 216 1.56 3.97 2.57
N ILE A 217 1.31 4.78 3.63
CA ILE A 217 0.60 4.31 4.82
C ILE A 217 -0.87 4.01 4.52
N SER A 218 -1.51 4.78 3.64
CA SER A 218 -2.89 4.55 3.22
C SER A 218 -3.02 3.24 2.44
N ALA A 219 -2.09 2.97 1.51
CA ALA A 219 -2.04 1.73 0.76
C ALA A 219 -1.75 0.52 1.67
N PHE A 220 -0.80 0.65 2.62
CA PHE A 220 -0.52 -0.39 3.61
C PHE A 220 -1.78 -0.76 4.42
N GLY A 221 -2.48 0.23 4.98
CA GLY A 221 -3.71 0.01 5.75
C GLY A 221 -4.80 -0.66 4.92
N PHE A 222 -4.96 -0.25 3.66
CA PHE A 222 -5.92 -0.86 2.73
C PHE A 222 -5.59 -2.33 2.45
N PHE A 223 -4.35 -2.65 2.09
CA PHE A 223 -3.96 -4.03 1.79
C PHE A 223 -4.00 -4.91 3.02
N ARG A 224 -3.63 -4.41 4.19
CA ARG A 224 -3.73 -5.13 5.46
C ARG A 224 -5.17 -5.58 5.72
N ASN A 225 -6.11 -4.64 5.71
CA ASN A 225 -7.54 -4.96 5.91
C ASN A 225 -8.05 -5.93 4.84
N ARG A 226 -7.55 -5.80 3.61
CA ARG A 226 -7.95 -6.68 2.51
C ARG A 226 -7.43 -8.10 2.67
N ILE A 227 -6.20 -8.28 3.17
CA ILE A 227 -5.63 -9.58 3.49
C ILE A 227 -6.46 -10.24 4.60
N ASP A 228 -6.72 -9.53 5.70
CA ASP A 228 -7.50 -10.05 6.82
C ASP A 228 -8.90 -10.50 6.36
N GLU A 229 -9.59 -9.71 5.55
CA GLU A 229 -10.88 -10.07 4.97
C GLU A 229 -10.80 -11.33 4.10
N LEU A 230 -9.78 -11.43 3.23
CA LEU A 230 -9.64 -12.59 2.32
C LEU A 230 -9.26 -13.86 3.08
N ILE A 231 -8.40 -13.79 4.09
CA ILE A 231 -8.05 -14.92 4.96
C ILE A 231 -9.31 -15.44 5.68
N ALA A 232 -10.09 -14.55 6.31
CA ALA A 232 -11.32 -14.92 7.01
C ALA A 232 -12.34 -15.56 6.05
N GLN A 233 -12.55 -14.98 4.86
CA GLN A 233 -13.46 -15.56 3.86
C GLN A 233 -12.98 -16.93 3.38
N THR A 234 -11.67 -17.12 3.21
CA THR A 234 -11.10 -18.39 2.77
C THR A 234 -11.25 -19.46 3.85
N ALA A 235 -10.98 -19.12 5.12
CA ALA A 235 -11.15 -20.03 6.24
C ALA A 235 -12.62 -20.51 6.37
N LEU A 236 -13.58 -19.59 6.32
CA LEU A 236 -15.01 -19.94 6.33
C LEU A 236 -15.40 -20.81 5.13
N THR A 237 -14.84 -20.54 3.94
CA THR A 237 -15.11 -21.37 2.76
C THR A 237 -14.52 -22.77 2.92
N ALA A 238 -13.31 -22.88 3.47
CA ALA A 238 -12.66 -24.17 3.73
C ALA A 238 -13.42 -24.98 4.78
N GLU A 239 -13.88 -24.35 5.86
CA GLU A 239 -14.72 -24.99 6.88
C GLU A 239 -16.02 -25.53 6.28
N HIS A 240 -16.65 -24.75 5.40
CA HIS A 240 -17.88 -25.17 4.71
C HIS A 240 -17.67 -26.41 3.82
N VAL A 241 -16.53 -26.53 3.14
CA VAL A 241 -16.18 -27.70 2.32
C VAL A 241 -16.09 -28.98 3.17
N PHE A 242 -15.63 -28.87 4.42
CA PHE A 242 -15.56 -30.00 5.35
C PHE A 242 -16.81 -30.20 6.22
N ALA A 243 -17.87 -29.36 6.08
CA ALA A 243 -19.05 -29.44 6.93
C ALA A 243 -19.75 -30.81 6.86
N ASP A 244 -19.88 -31.36 5.65
CA ASP A 244 -20.54 -32.69 5.46
C ASP A 244 -19.68 -33.83 6.03
N TYR A 245 -18.36 -33.71 5.93
CA TYR A 245 -17.42 -34.67 6.53
C TYR A 245 -17.53 -34.65 8.07
N LYS A 246 -17.58 -33.46 8.66
CA LYS A 246 -17.84 -33.27 10.10
C LYS A 246 -19.12 -33.96 10.54
N HIS A 247 -20.21 -33.78 9.79
CA HIS A 247 -21.49 -34.36 10.10
C HIS A 247 -21.47 -35.89 10.01
N SER A 248 -20.78 -36.46 9.03
CA SER A 248 -20.64 -37.88 8.83
C SER A 248 -19.88 -38.60 9.96
N ILE A 249 -18.91 -37.90 10.59
CA ILE A 249 -18.14 -38.44 11.75
C ILE A 249 -18.96 -38.36 13.03
N LEU A 250 -19.73 -37.29 13.26
CA LEU A 250 -20.53 -37.12 14.47
C LEU A 250 -21.72 -38.10 14.56
N LEU A 251 -22.12 -38.71 13.43
CA LEU A 251 -23.19 -39.69 13.36
C LEU A 251 -22.71 -41.15 13.49
N ARG A 252 -21.41 -41.39 13.60
CA ARG A 252 -20.78 -42.69 13.86
C ARG A 252 -20.37 -42.82 15.32
#